data_95df9acb106a1b09f4dd20d74b3cdfc6
#
_entry.id   95df9acb106a1b09f4dd20d74b3cdfc6
#
_cell.length_a   1.000
_cell.length_b   1.000
_cell.length_c   1.000
_cell.angle_alpha   90.00
_cell.angle_beta   90.00
_cell.angle_gamma   90.00
#
_symmetry.space_group_name_H-M   'P 1'
#
loop_
_entity.id
_entity.type
_entity.pdbx_description
1 polymer ?
#
loop_
_entity_poly.entity_id
_entity_poly.type
_entity_poly.pdbx_seq_one_letter_code
_entity_poly.pdbx_strand_id
1 'polypeptide(L)'
;MAEKISKSFYEKEYNEVFDLIVLICKNLPCPYCRNHATRYFSNKTSKDVNTKKKLKMFLFKFHNDVNKRIGHHVFDEDILKKFEMIDIEKAYIFFNQNFYGAYVVNHDFNGWRRNMVQEAVKDYLRANWEKMFRRDDCNEF
;
A
#
# COMPACT_ATOMS: atom_id res chain seq x y z
N MET A 1 -1.53 -5.92 -0.91
CA MET A 1 -0.11 -6.11 -0.55
C MET A 1 0.05 -6.58 0.90
N ALA A 2 -0.36 -5.82 1.91
CA ALA A 2 -0.14 -6.17 3.33
C ALA A 2 -0.65 -7.56 3.74
N GLU A 3 -1.72 -8.07 3.13
CA GLU A 3 -2.22 -9.40 3.39
C GLU A 3 -1.34 -10.49 2.77
N LYS A 4 -0.79 -10.24 1.59
CA LYS A 4 -0.05 -11.23 0.79
C LYS A 4 1.45 -11.24 1.04
N ILE A 5 2.00 -10.18 1.63
CA ILE A 5 3.43 -10.12 1.92
C ILE A 5 3.82 -11.22 2.92
N SER A 6 4.92 -11.91 2.65
CA SER A 6 5.50 -12.89 3.57
C SER A 6 5.81 -12.24 4.92
N LYS A 7 5.47 -12.91 6.02
CA LYS A 7 5.72 -12.42 7.37
C LYS A 7 7.21 -12.22 7.62
N SER A 8 8.00 -13.23 7.27
CA SER A 8 9.46 -13.23 7.47
C SER A 8 10.14 -12.11 6.67
N PHE A 9 9.71 -11.90 5.42
CA PHE A 9 10.21 -10.77 4.61
C PHE A 9 9.85 -9.44 5.22
N TYR A 10 8.57 -9.25 5.58
CA TYR A 10 8.11 -7.97 6.11
C TYR A 10 8.80 -7.58 7.42
N GLU A 11 8.92 -8.50 8.36
CA GLU A 11 9.53 -8.23 9.66
C GLU A 11 11.01 -7.87 9.55
N LYS A 12 11.67 -8.29 8.47
CA LYS A 12 13.05 -7.93 8.15
C LYS A 12 13.15 -6.59 7.42
N GLU A 13 12.25 -6.33 6.47
CA GLU A 13 12.33 -5.20 5.53
C GLU A 13 11.22 -4.15 5.76
N TYR A 14 10.62 -4.09 6.94
CA TYR A 14 9.45 -3.24 7.22
C TYR A 14 9.72 -1.74 7.02
N ASN A 15 10.95 -1.29 7.16
CA ASN A 15 11.32 0.11 6.91
C ASN A 15 11.10 0.46 5.44
N GLU A 16 11.67 -0.32 4.53
CA GLU A 16 11.58 -0.07 3.08
C GLU A 16 10.16 -0.25 2.55
N VAL A 17 9.44 -1.27 3.05
CA VAL A 17 8.04 -1.46 2.68
C VAL A 17 7.18 -0.29 3.16
N PHE A 18 7.41 0.22 4.36
CA PHE A 18 6.70 1.38 4.89
C PHE A 18 7.01 2.63 4.08
N ASP A 19 8.27 2.88 3.75
CA ASP A 19 8.70 4.02 2.94
C ASP A 19 8.07 3.98 1.54
N LEU A 20 7.97 2.79 0.93
CA LEU A 20 7.28 2.61 -0.34
C LEU A 20 5.78 2.94 -0.24
N ILE A 21 5.11 2.50 0.82
CA ILE A 21 3.69 2.81 1.07
C ILE A 21 3.51 4.33 1.26
N VAL A 22 4.38 4.97 2.03
CA VAL A 22 4.36 6.42 2.25
C VAL A 22 4.58 7.17 0.94
N LEU A 23 5.52 6.73 0.12
CA LEU A 23 5.77 7.31 -1.20
C LEU A 23 4.52 7.27 -2.07
N ILE A 24 3.85 6.13 -2.17
CA ILE A 24 2.61 5.97 -2.93
C ILE A 24 1.52 6.90 -2.37
N CYS A 25 1.29 6.87 -1.06
CA CYS A 25 0.23 7.63 -0.41
C CYS A 25 0.41 9.15 -0.51
N LYS A 26 1.66 9.63 -0.40
CA LYS A 26 2.00 11.06 -0.56
C LYS A 26 1.98 11.53 -2.01
N ASN A 27 1.81 10.62 -2.96
CA ASN A 27 1.75 10.92 -4.39
C ASN A 27 0.46 10.39 -5.04
N LEU A 28 -0.65 10.35 -4.30
CA LEU A 28 -1.95 10.01 -4.85
C LEU A 28 -2.37 11.00 -5.95
N PRO A 29 -3.06 10.55 -7.02
CA PRO A 29 -3.48 11.40 -8.14
C PRO A 29 -4.40 12.54 -7.72
N CYS A 30 -5.26 12.32 -6.74
CA CYS A 30 -6.16 13.32 -6.18
C CYS A 30 -5.39 14.23 -5.20
N PRO A 31 -5.29 15.56 -5.44
CA PRO A 31 -4.59 16.48 -4.54
C PRO A 31 -5.14 16.48 -3.12
N TYR A 32 -6.45 16.40 -2.99
CA TYR A 32 -7.13 16.34 -1.70
C TYR A 32 -6.78 15.07 -0.91
N CYS A 33 -6.79 13.92 -1.60
CA CYS A 33 -6.42 12.63 -1.02
C CYS A 33 -4.94 12.62 -0.60
N ARG A 34 -4.09 13.18 -1.44
CA ARG A 34 -2.65 13.32 -1.18
C ARG A 34 -2.37 14.17 0.07
N ASN A 35 -3.03 15.32 0.20
CA ASN A 35 -2.89 16.18 1.37
C ASN A 35 -3.40 15.50 2.65
N HIS A 36 -4.47 14.72 2.55
CA HIS A 36 -4.95 13.93 3.67
C HIS A 36 -3.96 12.84 4.08
N ALA A 37 -3.48 12.06 3.12
CA ALA A 37 -2.48 11.02 3.38
C ALA A 37 -1.20 11.62 3.99
N THR A 38 -0.71 12.73 3.46
CA THR A 38 0.47 13.43 3.99
C THR A 38 0.30 13.79 5.46
N ARG A 39 -0.86 14.32 5.86
CA ARG A 39 -1.16 14.62 7.26
C ARG A 39 -1.30 13.37 8.12
N TYR A 40 -1.96 12.33 7.61
CA TYR A 40 -2.13 11.08 8.35
C TYR A 40 -0.79 10.40 8.67
N PHE A 41 0.15 10.45 7.72
CA PHE A 41 1.48 9.84 7.87
C PHE A 41 2.52 10.75 8.56
N SER A 42 2.22 12.03 8.81
CA SER A 42 3.22 13.02 9.27
C SER A 42 3.89 12.66 10.59
N ASN A 43 3.18 12.01 11.50
CA ASN A 43 3.66 11.59 12.82
C ASN A 43 3.81 10.07 12.96
N LYS A 44 3.85 9.35 11.85
CA LYS A 44 4.00 7.88 11.82
C LYS A 44 5.38 7.49 11.33
N THR A 45 5.88 6.44 11.90
CA THR A 45 7.18 5.85 11.55
C THR A 45 7.02 4.37 11.24
N SER A 46 8.01 3.78 10.59
CA SER A 46 8.03 2.34 10.32
C SER A 46 7.95 1.49 11.59
N LYS A 47 8.43 2.02 12.74
CA LYS A 47 8.35 1.33 14.04
C LYS A 47 6.92 1.09 14.52
N ASP A 48 5.97 1.95 14.11
CA ASP A 48 4.54 1.80 14.44
C ASP A 48 3.92 0.60 13.75
N VAL A 49 4.54 0.12 12.68
CA VAL A 49 4.06 -0.96 11.81
C VAL A 49 5.08 -2.09 11.63
N ASN A 50 5.97 -2.30 12.59
CA ASN A 50 7.09 -3.23 12.49
C ASN A 50 6.72 -4.73 12.44
N THR A 51 5.45 -5.07 12.47
CA THR A 51 4.95 -6.43 12.23
C THR A 51 3.87 -6.42 11.14
N LYS A 52 3.72 -7.53 10.41
CA LYS A 52 2.68 -7.70 9.39
C LYS A 52 1.28 -7.39 9.95
N LYS A 53 0.98 -7.85 11.17
CA LYS A 53 -0.30 -7.57 11.84
C LYS A 53 -0.52 -6.08 12.07
N LYS A 54 0.49 -5.36 12.56
CA LYS A 54 0.42 -3.90 12.76
C LYS A 54 0.23 -3.16 11.45
N LEU A 55 0.94 -3.56 10.39
CA LEU A 55 0.75 -2.97 9.06
C LEU A 55 -0.68 -3.15 8.55
N LYS A 56 -1.22 -4.37 8.63
CA LYS A 56 -2.61 -4.64 8.23
C LYS A 56 -3.60 -3.74 8.95
N MET A 57 -3.49 -3.65 10.27
CA MET A 57 -4.37 -2.81 11.09
C MET A 57 -4.19 -1.33 10.83
N PHE A 58 -2.98 -0.88 10.61
CA PHE A 58 -2.68 0.50 10.27
C PHE A 58 -3.35 0.92 8.96
N LEU A 59 -3.18 0.11 7.91
CA LEU A 59 -3.78 0.38 6.60
C LEU A 59 -5.30 0.27 6.64
N PHE A 60 -5.85 -0.68 7.39
CA PHE A 60 -7.29 -0.80 7.62
C PHE A 60 -7.87 0.47 8.26
N LYS A 61 -7.25 0.98 9.32
CA LYS A 61 -7.66 2.22 9.99
C LYS A 61 -7.55 3.43 9.06
N PHE A 62 -6.46 3.50 8.28
CA PHE A 62 -6.27 4.57 7.30
C PHE A 62 -7.39 4.56 6.23
N HIS A 63 -7.72 3.41 5.67
CA HIS A 63 -8.81 3.29 4.71
C HIS A 63 -10.17 3.67 5.30
N ASN A 64 -10.46 3.26 6.52
CA ASN A 64 -11.70 3.65 7.20
C ASN A 64 -11.76 5.14 7.54
N ASP A 65 -10.63 5.76 7.88
CA ASP A 65 -10.56 7.22 8.06
C ASP A 65 -10.86 7.97 6.75
N VAL A 66 -10.30 7.50 5.64
CA VAL A 66 -10.63 8.02 4.29
C VAL A 66 -12.12 7.84 3.99
N ASN A 67 -12.66 6.64 4.16
CA ASN A 67 -14.07 6.33 3.89
C ASN A 67 -15.01 7.25 4.69
N LYS A 68 -14.74 7.41 5.98
CA LYS A 68 -15.51 8.30 6.86
C LYS A 68 -15.52 9.75 6.34
N ARG A 69 -14.38 10.24 5.89
CA ARG A 69 -14.24 11.62 5.39
C ARG A 69 -14.98 11.89 4.09
N ILE A 70 -15.07 10.90 3.20
CA ILE A 70 -15.74 11.03 1.91
C ILE A 70 -17.18 10.51 1.94
N GLY A 71 -17.71 10.17 3.13
CA GLY A 71 -19.07 9.69 3.29
C GLY A 71 -19.33 8.28 2.78
N HIS A 72 -18.29 7.47 2.64
CA HIS A 72 -18.40 6.08 2.26
C HIS A 72 -18.58 5.17 3.47
N HIS A 73 -18.99 3.93 3.19
CA HIS A 73 -19.16 2.91 4.22
C HIS A 73 -17.86 2.63 4.97
N VAL A 74 -17.92 2.60 6.29
CA VAL A 74 -16.83 2.17 7.17
C VAL A 74 -16.97 0.67 7.41
N PHE A 75 -15.91 -0.07 7.16
CA PHE A 75 -15.92 -1.52 7.25
C PHE A 75 -15.44 -2.02 8.61
N ASP A 76 -15.98 -3.18 9.02
CA ASP A 76 -15.45 -3.96 10.13
C ASP A 76 -14.20 -4.74 9.73
N GLU A 77 -13.41 -5.20 10.70
CA GLU A 77 -12.17 -5.95 10.47
C GLU A 77 -12.37 -7.23 9.64
N ASP A 78 -13.56 -7.80 9.65
CA ASP A 78 -13.89 -9.00 8.85
C ASP A 78 -13.68 -8.80 7.33
N ILE A 79 -13.69 -7.55 6.86
CA ILE A 79 -13.34 -7.25 5.46
C ILE A 79 -11.94 -7.73 5.09
N LEU A 80 -11.02 -7.79 6.05
CA LEU A 80 -9.64 -8.21 5.82
C LEU A 80 -9.55 -9.66 5.32
N LYS A 81 -10.49 -10.54 5.72
CA LYS A 81 -10.58 -11.93 5.26
C LYS A 81 -10.77 -12.02 3.75
N LYS A 82 -11.46 -11.05 3.14
CA LYS A 82 -11.64 -11.01 1.68
C LYS A 82 -10.32 -10.80 0.94
N PHE A 83 -9.38 -10.08 1.54
CA PHE A 83 -8.08 -9.83 0.92
C PHE A 83 -7.15 -11.05 0.93
N GLU A 84 -7.43 -12.05 1.77
CA GLU A 84 -6.70 -13.33 1.77
C GLU A 84 -6.89 -14.10 0.45
N MET A 85 -8.03 -13.92 -0.21
CA MET A 85 -8.38 -14.60 -1.46
C MET A 85 -7.92 -13.86 -2.72
N ILE A 86 -7.41 -12.63 -2.58
CA ILE A 86 -7.00 -11.82 -3.73
C ILE A 86 -5.71 -12.35 -4.34
N ASP A 87 -5.73 -12.49 -5.66
CA ASP A 87 -4.53 -12.73 -6.46
C ASP A 87 -3.69 -11.46 -6.52
N ILE A 88 -2.45 -11.53 -6.02
CA ILE A 88 -1.57 -10.36 -5.91
C ILE A 88 -1.13 -9.82 -7.28
N GLU A 89 -0.95 -10.67 -8.28
CA GLU A 89 -0.58 -10.24 -9.62
C GLU A 89 -1.70 -9.45 -10.27
N LYS A 90 -2.94 -9.95 -10.18
CA LYS A 90 -4.12 -9.22 -10.66
C LYS A 90 -4.33 -7.92 -9.91
N ALA A 91 -4.12 -7.91 -8.60
CA ALA A 91 -4.19 -6.69 -7.79
C ALA A 91 -3.14 -5.65 -8.22
N TYR A 92 -1.93 -6.09 -8.56
CA TYR A 92 -0.87 -5.20 -9.04
C TYR A 92 -1.18 -4.64 -10.43
N ILE A 93 -1.70 -5.46 -11.36
CA ILE A 93 -2.15 -4.98 -12.67
C ILE A 93 -3.25 -3.94 -12.51
N PHE A 94 -4.26 -4.22 -11.68
CA PHE A 94 -5.35 -3.30 -11.39
C PHE A 94 -4.84 -1.98 -10.77
N PHE A 95 -3.90 -2.05 -9.84
CA PHE A 95 -3.26 -0.88 -9.26
C PHE A 95 -2.58 -0.02 -10.34
N ASN A 96 -1.77 -0.63 -11.20
CA ASN A 96 -1.08 0.10 -12.27
C ASN A 96 -2.07 0.81 -13.21
N GLN A 97 -3.13 0.13 -13.61
CA GLN A 97 -4.12 0.69 -14.53
C GLN A 97 -4.88 1.87 -13.89
N ASN A 98 -5.28 1.75 -12.64
CA ASN A 98 -6.12 2.74 -11.98
C ASN A 98 -5.32 3.87 -11.34
N PHE A 99 -4.20 3.56 -10.70
CA PHE A 99 -3.37 4.56 -10.04
C PHE A 99 -2.70 5.48 -11.06
N TYR A 100 -2.00 4.93 -12.04
CA TYR A 100 -1.29 5.74 -13.03
C TYR A 100 -2.21 6.28 -14.12
N GLY A 101 -3.27 5.57 -14.48
CA GLY A 101 -4.29 6.03 -15.43
C GLY A 101 -5.04 7.28 -14.94
N ALA A 102 -5.29 7.39 -13.64
CA ALA A 102 -5.96 8.55 -13.04
C ALA A 102 -5.17 9.87 -13.19
N TYR A 103 -3.87 9.81 -13.41
CA TYR A 103 -3.04 11.01 -13.61
C TYR A 103 -3.25 11.70 -14.95
N VAL A 104 -3.76 11.01 -15.94
CA VAL A 104 -4.01 11.59 -17.28
C VAL A 104 -5.10 12.66 -17.22
N VAL A 105 -5.98 12.58 -16.22
CA VAL A 105 -7.14 13.49 -16.07
C VAL A 105 -6.84 14.66 -15.14
N ASN A 106 -5.79 14.61 -14.33
CA ASN A 106 -5.47 15.60 -13.31
C ASN A 106 -4.22 16.40 -13.73
N HIS A 107 -4.42 17.62 -14.23
CA HIS A 107 -3.36 18.52 -14.68
C HIS A 107 -2.35 18.94 -13.59
N ASP A 108 -2.67 18.75 -12.30
CA ASP A 108 -1.78 19.06 -11.16
C ASP A 108 -0.66 18.02 -10.94
N PHE A 109 -0.69 16.93 -11.68
CA PHE A 109 0.32 15.88 -11.59
C PHE A 109 1.17 15.88 -12.84
N ASN A 110 2.36 16.46 -12.75
CA ASN A 110 3.28 16.45 -13.87
C ASN A 110 3.79 15.02 -14.14
N GLY A 111 4.03 14.72 -15.41
CA GLY A 111 4.47 13.39 -15.85
C GLY A 111 5.74 12.89 -15.15
N TRP A 112 6.61 13.83 -14.73
CA TRP A 112 7.83 13.52 -13.99
C TRP A 112 7.55 12.85 -12.64
N ARG A 113 6.66 13.40 -11.83
CA ARG A 113 6.35 12.84 -10.51
C ARG A 113 5.67 11.47 -10.62
N ARG A 114 4.76 11.32 -11.59
CA ARG A 114 4.14 10.03 -11.90
C ARG A 114 5.19 8.99 -12.25
N ASN A 115 6.09 9.34 -13.16
CA ASN A 115 7.15 8.42 -13.61
C ASN A 115 8.09 8.06 -12.46
N MET A 116 8.47 9.02 -11.62
CA MET A 116 9.30 8.78 -10.44
C MET A 116 8.67 7.74 -9.50
N VAL A 117 7.38 7.89 -9.17
CA VAL A 117 6.69 6.92 -8.30
C VAL A 117 6.57 5.57 -8.98
N GLN A 118 6.22 5.56 -10.27
CA GLN A 118 6.07 4.33 -11.05
C GLN A 118 7.37 3.52 -11.10
N GLU A 119 8.49 4.16 -11.41
CA GLU A 119 9.79 3.50 -11.45
C GLU A 119 10.22 3.02 -10.07
N ALA A 120 10.06 3.83 -9.02
CA ALA A 120 10.41 3.42 -7.66
C ALA A 120 9.62 2.18 -7.20
N VAL A 121 8.31 2.15 -7.45
CA VAL A 121 7.46 0.98 -7.12
C VAL A 121 7.85 -0.23 -7.94
N LYS A 122 8.04 -0.06 -9.25
CA LYS A 122 8.40 -1.12 -10.18
C LYS A 122 9.75 -1.74 -9.85
N ASP A 123 10.75 -0.92 -9.58
CA ASP A 123 12.11 -1.38 -9.25
C ASP A 123 12.13 -2.13 -7.93
N TYR A 124 11.44 -1.60 -6.91
CA TYR A 124 11.35 -2.28 -5.62
C TYR A 124 10.64 -3.63 -5.73
N LEU A 125 9.50 -3.68 -6.43
CA LEU A 125 8.75 -4.92 -6.61
C LEU A 125 9.52 -5.93 -7.46
N ARG A 126 10.19 -5.49 -8.54
CA ARG A 126 11.01 -6.38 -9.37
C ARG A 126 12.13 -7.04 -8.58
N ALA A 127 12.81 -6.26 -7.73
CA ALA A 127 13.92 -6.76 -6.91
C ALA A 127 13.46 -7.73 -5.80
N ASN A 128 12.24 -7.62 -5.33
CA ASN A 128 11.78 -8.28 -4.12
C ASN A 128 10.57 -9.21 -4.30
N TRP A 129 9.94 -9.26 -5.48
CA TRP A 129 8.67 -9.95 -5.73
C TRP A 129 8.62 -11.37 -5.17
N GLU A 130 9.61 -12.20 -5.56
CA GLU A 130 9.69 -13.59 -5.16
C GLU A 130 9.81 -13.77 -3.63
N LYS A 131 10.56 -12.85 -2.98
CA LYS A 131 10.76 -12.89 -1.52
C LYS A 131 9.54 -12.36 -0.78
N MET A 132 8.90 -11.32 -1.34
CA MET A 132 7.74 -10.68 -0.73
C MET A 132 6.50 -11.57 -0.72
N PHE A 133 6.30 -12.31 -1.82
CA PHE A 133 5.07 -13.05 -2.07
C PHE A 133 5.28 -14.57 -2.11
N ARG A 134 6.46 -15.04 -1.69
CA ARG A 134 6.68 -16.44 -1.41
C ARG A 134 5.66 -16.87 -0.34
N ARG A 135 4.95 -17.97 -0.57
CA ARG A 135 4.18 -18.61 0.49
C ARG A 135 5.18 -18.96 1.58
N ASP A 136 4.96 -18.47 2.80
CA ASP A 136 5.65 -18.98 3.96
C ASP A 136 5.21 -20.45 4.01
N ASP A 137 6.08 -21.35 3.56
CA ASP A 137 5.82 -22.78 3.62
C ASP A 137 5.49 -23.08 5.08
N CYS A 138 4.35 -23.73 5.28
CA CYS A 138 3.91 -24.26 6.56
C CYS A 138 4.92 -25.30 7.01
N ASN A 139 6.01 -24.87 7.61
CA ASN A 139 6.95 -25.67 8.37
C ASN A 139 7.00 -25.15 9.80
N GLU A 140 5.86 -25.22 10.47
CA GLU A 140 5.81 -25.36 11.92
C GLU A 140 5.05 -26.66 12.19
N PHE A 141 5.78 -27.74 12.15
CA PHE A 141 5.45 -28.91 12.96
C PHE A 141 6.10 -28.76 14.32
#